data_0760524511840f182998c7c8d69f69a5
#
_entry.id   0760524511840f182998c7c8d69f69a5
#
_cell.length_a   1.000
_cell.length_b   1.000
_cell.length_c   1.000
_cell.angle_alpha   90.00
_cell.angle_beta   90.00
_cell.angle_gamma   90.00
#
_symmetry.space_group_name_H-M   'P 1'
#
loop_
_entity.id
_entity.type
_entity.pdbx_description
1 polymer ?
#
loop_
_entity_poly.entity_id
_entity_poly.type
_entity_poly.pdbx_seq_one_letter_code
_entity_poly.pdbx_strand_id
1 'polypeptide(L)'
;MGAVELVERLAGAQIGQTFNQFASSELCRARLREHLVDRAGAPLVLVGEAAGFRGARVSGIAFTSERQLTGTGPAEATATIVHRVLVEIGIEDDVLLWNVVPTHPGTPISNRRPTREEIRDSRPFLAEVVRGRRAIAIGRLAAEALGAPYVRHPSHGGAQAFADGLRRRLAEAANAG
;
A
#
# COMPACT_ATOMS: atom_id res chain seq x y z
N MET A 1 6.47 17.36 5.67
CA MET A 1 5.14 17.26 6.32
C MET A 1 5.15 16.03 7.20
N GLY A 2 4.59 16.10 8.40
CA GLY A 2 4.69 15.02 9.38
C GLY A 2 3.65 13.92 9.15
N ALA A 3 3.94 12.70 9.63
CA ALA A 3 3.03 11.55 9.54
C ALA A 3 1.65 11.85 10.14
N VAL A 4 1.59 12.59 11.25
CA VAL A 4 0.35 13.02 11.91
C VAL A 4 -0.51 13.85 10.96
N GLU A 5 0.07 14.87 10.34
CA GLU A 5 -0.65 15.78 9.43
C GLU A 5 -1.20 15.06 8.20
N LEU A 6 -0.40 14.14 7.60
CA LEU A 6 -0.85 13.31 6.48
C LEU A 6 -2.06 12.45 6.86
N VAL A 7 -2.01 11.79 8.02
CA VAL A 7 -3.09 10.90 8.48
C VAL A 7 -4.37 11.69 8.80
N GLU A 8 -4.27 12.84 9.44
CA GLU A 8 -5.45 13.68 9.75
C GLU A 8 -6.10 14.25 8.48
N ARG A 9 -5.30 14.69 7.50
CA ARG A 9 -5.84 15.10 6.19
C ARG A 9 -6.53 13.94 5.46
N LEU A 10 -5.93 12.74 5.52
CA LEU A 10 -6.52 11.55 4.92
C LEU A 10 -7.83 11.17 5.62
N ALA A 11 -7.88 11.26 6.95
CA ALA A 11 -9.10 11.01 7.71
C ALA A 11 -10.24 12.00 7.35
N GLY A 12 -9.90 13.27 7.10
CA GLY A 12 -10.87 14.29 6.67
C GLY A 12 -11.20 14.29 5.17
N ALA A 13 -10.50 13.46 4.36
CA ALA A 13 -10.66 13.50 2.91
C ALA A 13 -11.90 12.75 2.43
N GLN A 14 -12.60 13.33 1.46
CA GLN A 14 -13.58 12.64 0.62
C GLN A 14 -12.87 12.16 -0.65
N ILE A 15 -12.73 10.85 -0.82
CA ILE A 15 -12.12 10.22 -2.00
C ILE A 15 -13.23 9.50 -2.78
N GLY A 16 -13.84 10.19 -3.72
CA GLY A 16 -14.99 9.72 -4.49
C GLY A 16 -16.04 9.06 -3.59
N GLN A 17 -16.42 7.83 -3.90
CA GLN A 17 -17.41 7.02 -3.16
C GLN A 17 -16.76 5.91 -2.30
N THR A 18 -15.50 6.05 -1.93
CA THR A 18 -14.81 5.05 -1.10
C THR A 18 -15.24 5.12 0.35
N PHE A 19 -15.17 3.97 1.04
CA PHE A 19 -15.25 3.94 2.50
C PHE A 19 -13.90 4.40 3.07
N ASN A 20 -13.92 5.47 3.85
CA ASN A 20 -12.72 5.99 4.52
C ASN A 20 -12.58 5.37 5.91
N GLN A 21 -11.77 4.31 6.01
CA GLN A 21 -11.49 3.64 7.28
C GLN A 21 -10.75 4.55 8.28
N PHE A 22 -10.04 5.55 7.79
CA PHE A 22 -9.33 6.51 8.66
C PHE A 22 -10.29 7.53 9.28
N ALA A 23 -11.38 7.90 8.60
CA ALA A 23 -12.45 8.69 9.20
C ALA A 23 -13.18 7.92 10.30
N SER A 24 -13.37 6.60 10.10
CA SER A 24 -14.22 5.76 10.93
C SER A 24 -13.50 5.11 12.12
N SER A 25 -12.16 5.00 12.10
CA SER A 25 -11.39 4.20 13.05
C SER A 25 -10.12 4.90 13.53
N GLU A 26 -10.09 5.22 14.82
CA GLU A 26 -8.87 5.73 15.48
C GLU A 26 -7.75 4.70 15.43
N LEU A 27 -8.05 3.41 15.53
CA LEU A 27 -7.07 2.34 15.43
C LEU A 27 -6.38 2.32 14.06
N CYS A 28 -7.13 2.51 12.96
CA CYS A 28 -6.55 2.61 11.62
C CYS A 28 -5.64 3.84 11.50
N ARG A 29 -6.04 4.99 12.07
CA ARG A 29 -5.20 6.21 12.11
C ARG A 29 -3.91 5.97 12.90
N ALA A 30 -4.01 5.41 14.09
CA ALA A 30 -2.86 5.13 14.95
C ALA A 30 -1.84 4.21 14.25
N ARG A 31 -2.31 3.12 13.68
CA ARG A 31 -1.48 2.15 12.95
C ARG A 31 -0.82 2.75 11.71
N LEU A 32 -1.56 3.54 10.93
CA LEU A 32 -0.98 4.21 9.76
C LEU A 32 0.08 5.24 10.18
N ARG A 33 -0.18 5.98 11.27
CA ARG A 33 0.77 6.96 11.82
C ARG A 33 2.06 6.27 12.27
N GLU A 34 1.95 5.17 13.01
CA GLU A 34 3.09 4.36 13.45
C GLU A 34 3.88 3.83 12.26
N HIS A 35 3.20 3.21 11.28
CA HIS A 35 3.85 2.72 10.05
C HIS A 35 4.60 3.82 9.30
N LEU A 36 4.03 5.02 9.17
CA LEU A 36 4.67 6.16 8.51
C LEU A 36 5.88 6.68 9.29
N VAL A 37 5.84 6.66 10.61
CA VAL A 37 6.95 7.05 11.48
C VAL A 37 8.08 6.03 11.41
N ASP A 38 7.76 4.75 11.57
CA ASP A 38 8.74 3.65 11.55
C ASP A 38 9.46 3.56 10.19
N ARG A 39 8.76 3.89 9.12
CA ARG A 39 9.27 3.86 7.74
C ARG A 39 9.61 5.26 7.19
N ALA A 40 9.81 6.26 8.07
CA ALA A 40 10.11 7.62 7.64
C ALA A 40 11.40 7.71 6.78
N GLY A 41 12.41 6.93 7.15
CA GLY A 41 13.69 6.81 6.43
C GLY A 41 13.72 5.75 5.32
N ALA A 42 12.64 5.01 5.10
CA ALA A 42 12.62 3.93 4.11
C ALA A 42 12.90 4.46 2.70
N PRO A 43 13.91 3.92 1.99
CA PRO A 43 14.27 4.38 0.64
C PRO A 43 13.28 3.91 -0.43
N LEU A 44 12.47 2.90 -0.11
CA LEU A 44 11.52 2.28 -1.03
C LEU A 44 10.08 2.54 -0.60
N VAL A 45 9.16 2.60 -1.58
CA VAL A 45 7.74 2.51 -1.34
C VAL A 45 7.10 1.52 -2.32
N LEU A 46 6.43 0.50 -1.81
CA LEU A 46 5.59 -0.39 -2.62
C LEU A 46 4.18 0.18 -2.68
N VAL A 47 3.70 0.40 -3.91
CA VAL A 47 2.40 1.00 -4.15
C VAL A 47 1.48 -0.01 -4.82
N GLY A 48 0.39 -0.37 -4.15
CA GLY A 48 -0.69 -1.19 -4.67
C GLY A 48 -1.83 -0.39 -5.26
N GLU A 49 -2.91 -1.08 -5.62
CA GLU A 49 -4.09 -0.46 -6.25
C GLU A 49 -4.94 0.30 -5.24
N ALA A 50 -5.52 -0.39 -4.26
CA ALA A 50 -6.44 0.17 -3.29
C ALA A 50 -6.54 -0.68 -2.01
N ALA A 51 -7.13 -0.10 -0.96
CA ALA A 51 -7.37 -0.81 0.29
C ALA A 51 -8.33 -1.99 0.09
N GLY A 52 -7.86 -3.21 0.36
CA GLY A 52 -8.64 -4.44 0.28
C GLY A 52 -9.60 -4.60 1.48
N PHE A 53 -10.77 -5.26 1.25
CA PHE A 53 -11.80 -5.40 2.27
C PHE A 53 -11.38 -6.24 3.50
N ARG A 54 -10.45 -7.20 3.33
CA ARG A 54 -9.86 -8.01 4.42
C ARG A 54 -8.47 -7.52 4.84
N GLY A 55 -7.90 -6.56 4.11
CA GLY A 55 -6.59 -5.97 4.35
C GLY A 55 -6.69 -4.57 4.93
N ALA A 56 -6.20 -3.59 4.19
CA ALA A 56 -6.05 -2.20 4.64
C ALA A 56 -7.36 -1.52 5.10
N ARG A 57 -8.54 -1.97 4.63
CA ARG A 57 -9.83 -1.48 5.14
C ARG A 57 -9.98 -1.76 6.64
N VAL A 58 -9.42 -2.85 7.15
CA VAL A 58 -9.50 -3.27 8.56
C VAL A 58 -8.24 -2.87 9.32
N SER A 59 -7.08 -3.12 8.76
CA SER A 59 -5.79 -2.88 9.41
C SER A 59 -5.36 -1.41 9.42
N GLY A 60 -5.74 -0.64 8.40
CA GLY A 60 -5.25 0.70 8.14
C GLY A 60 -3.94 0.76 7.36
N ILE A 61 -3.27 -0.36 7.09
CA ILE A 61 -1.95 -0.42 6.43
C ILE A 61 -2.08 -1.19 5.11
N ALA A 62 -1.55 -0.62 4.02
CA ALA A 62 -1.54 -1.26 2.71
C ALA A 62 -0.82 -2.62 2.76
N PHE A 63 -1.28 -3.60 1.97
CA PHE A 63 -0.73 -4.96 1.93
C PHE A 63 -0.63 -5.66 3.29
N THR A 64 -1.41 -5.22 4.28
CA THR A 64 -1.37 -5.78 5.63
C THR A 64 -2.77 -6.11 6.10
N SER A 65 -3.00 -7.32 6.58
CA SER A 65 -4.26 -7.75 7.18
C SER A 65 -4.17 -7.75 8.70
N GLU A 66 -5.31 -7.82 9.38
CA GLU A 66 -5.37 -7.87 10.84
C GLU A 66 -4.51 -8.99 11.42
N ARG A 67 -4.49 -10.15 10.74
CA ARG A 67 -3.69 -11.31 11.16
C ARG A 67 -2.19 -11.06 11.17
N GLN A 68 -1.63 -10.25 10.25
CA GLN A 68 -0.22 -9.88 10.28
C GLN A 68 0.12 -9.02 11.51
N LEU A 69 -0.81 -8.19 11.96
CA LEU A 69 -0.59 -7.27 13.09
C LEU A 69 -0.80 -7.91 14.46
N THR A 70 -1.81 -8.79 14.55
CA THR A 70 -2.27 -9.29 15.86
C THR A 70 -2.16 -10.81 16.03
N GLY A 71 -1.79 -11.54 14.96
CA GLY A 71 -1.79 -13.02 14.93
C GLY A 71 -3.18 -13.64 14.79
N THR A 72 -4.25 -12.84 14.84
CA THR A 72 -5.65 -13.29 14.78
C THR A 72 -6.46 -12.46 13.77
N GLY A 73 -7.77 -12.77 13.62
CA GLY A 73 -8.66 -12.00 12.76
C GLY A 73 -8.53 -12.30 11.26
N PRO A 74 -9.12 -11.46 10.41
CA PRO A 74 -9.12 -11.66 8.97
C PRO A 74 -7.71 -11.72 8.38
N ALA A 75 -7.51 -12.65 7.44
CA ALA A 75 -6.29 -12.75 6.64
C ALA A 75 -6.57 -12.39 5.18
N GLU A 76 -5.59 -11.77 4.53
CA GLU A 76 -5.59 -11.50 3.10
C GLU A 76 -4.39 -12.20 2.45
N ALA A 77 -4.66 -13.03 1.43
CA ALA A 77 -3.60 -13.82 0.79
C ALA A 77 -2.50 -12.94 0.18
N THR A 78 -2.87 -11.82 -0.41
CA THR A 78 -1.93 -10.84 -0.97
C THR A 78 -1.00 -10.29 0.12
N ALA A 79 -1.55 -9.90 1.27
CA ALA A 79 -0.77 -9.39 2.40
C ALA A 79 0.25 -10.44 2.89
N THR A 80 -0.20 -11.68 3.05
CA THR A 80 0.67 -12.80 3.47
C THR A 80 1.84 -13.02 2.50
N ILE A 81 1.57 -12.96 1.19
CA ILE A 81 2.62 -13.15 0.16
C ILE A 81 3.59 -11.98 0.18
N VAL A 82 3.10 -10.73 0.23
CA VAL A 82 3.95 -9.53 0.24
C VAL A 82 4.89 -9.55 1.44
N HIS A 83 4.37 -9.70 2.66
CA HIS A 83 5.20 -9.74 3.86
C HIS A 83 6.24 -10.87 3.83
N ARG A 84 5.82 -12.09 3.43
CA ARG A 84 6.77 -13.21 3.28
C ARG A 84 7.91 -12.86 2.32
N VAL A 85 7.61 -12.31 1.15
CA VAL A 85 8.63 -11.98 0.14
C VAL A 85 9.55 -10.85 0.64
N LEU A 86 9.03 -9.84 1.34
CA LEU A 86 9.86 -8.78 1.93
C LEU A 86 10.85 -9.32 2.95
N VAL A 87 10.41 -10.23 3.83
CA VAL A 87 11.27 -10.94 4.79
C VAL A 87 12.31 -11.80 4.07
N GLU A 88 11.90 -12.62 3.10
CA GLU A 88 12.80 -13.49 2.31
C GLU A 88 13.89 -12.70 1.57
N ILE A 89 13.59 -11.47 1.15
CA ILE A 89 14.55 -10.58 0.47
C ILE A 89 15.36 -9.75 1.49
N GLY A 90 14.89 -9.63 2.73
CA GLY A 90 15.54 -8.87 3.80
C GLY A 90 15.40 -7.36 3.68
N ILE A 91 14.26 -6.88 3.18
CA ILE A 91 13.98 -5.43 2.97
C ILE A 91 12.73 -4.93 3.69
N GLU A 92 12.17 -5.70 4.60
CA GLU A 92 10.90 -5.35 5.27
C GLU A 92 10.96 -4.01 6.02
N ASP A 93 12.13 -3.64 6.53
CA ASP A 93 12.35 -2.37 7.22
C ASP A 93 12.70 -1.21 6.28
N ASP A 94 13.09 -1.50 5.06
CA ASP A 94 13.46 -0.52 4.03
C ASP A 94 12.28 -0.11 3.14
N VAL A 95 11.08 -0.60 3.42
CA VAL A 95 9.92 -0.43 2.55
C VAL A 95 8.75 0.21 3.29
N LEU A 96 8.25 1.31 2.74
CA LEU A 96 6.93 1.84 3.08
C LEU A 96 5.86 1.18 2.20
N LEU A 97 4.77 0.74 2.79
CA LEU A 97 3.63 0.15 2.07
C LEU A 97 2.52 1.18 1.86
N TRP A 98 2.05 1.33 0.62
CA TRP A 98 1.01 2.29 0.26
C TRP A 98 0.08 1.77 -0.84
N ASN A 99 -1.05 2.46 -1.08
CA ASN A 99 -1.95 2.22 -2.21
C ASN A 99 -2.19 3.50 -2.99
N VAL A 100 -2.42 3.40 -4.31
CA VAL A 100 -2.86 4.53 -5.13
C VAL A 100 -4.10 5.17 -4.54
N VAL A 101 -5.10 4.34 -4.17
CA VAL A 101 -6.29 4.76 -3.42
C VAL A 101 -6.19 4.20 -2.00
N PRO A 102 -5.84 5.01 -1.00
CA PRO A 102 -5.60 4.53 0.36
C PRO A 102 -6.87 4.13 1.11
N THR A 103 -8.04 4.57 0.64
CA THR A 103 -9.35 4.22 1.17
C THR A 103 -9.98 3.05 0.40
N HIS A 104 -11.02 2.42 0.96
CA HIS A 104 -11.59 1.19 0.40
C HIS A 104 -12.68 1.46 -0.64
N PRO A 105 -12.49 1.10 -1.93
CA PRO A 105 -13.46 1.37 -2.99
C PRO A 105 -14.56 0.31 -3.14
N GLY A 106 -14.66 -0.66 -2.26
CA GLY A 106 -15.64 -1.75 -2.35
C GLY A 106 -16.75 -1.68 -1.31
N THR A 107 -17.30 -2.84 -1.01
CA THR A 107 -18.23 -3.05 0.09
C THR A 107 -17.51 -3.71 1.28
N PRO A 108 -18.16 -3.85 2.46
CA PRO A 108 -17.54 -4.57 3.59
C PRO A 108 -17.08 -6.00 3.30
N ILE A 109 -17.58 -6.61 2.21
CA ILE A 109 -17.33 -8.02 1.85
C ILE A 109 -16.76 -8.20 0.44
N SER A 110 -16.48 -7.13 -0.29
CA SER A 110 -15.98 -7.22 -1.67
C SER A 110 -15.05 -6.08 -2.04
N ASN A 111 -14.15 -6.34 -2.98
CA ASN A 111 -13.34 -5.32 -3.65
C ASN A 111 -13.99 -4.92 -4.99
N ARG A 112 -13.76 -3.68 -5.41
CA ARG A 112 -13.91 -3.25 -6.80
C ARG A 112 -12.72 -2.42 -7.23
N ARG A 113 -12.52 -2.28 -8.51
CA ARG A 113 -11.50 -1.39 -9.06
C ARG A 113 -11.86 0.08 -8.73
N PRO A 114 -10.88 0.91 -8.35
CA PRO A 114 -11.08 2.35 -8.16
C PRO A 114 -11.53 3.03 -9.44
N THR A 115 -12.35 4.06 -9.30
CA THR A 115 -12.74 4.95 -10.40
C THR A 115 -11.62 5.96 -10.71
N ARG A 116 -11.71 6.61 -11.88
CA ARG A 116 -10.79 7.70 -12.24
C ARG A 116 -10.86 8.88 -11.27
N GLU A 117 -12.02 9.15 -10.72
CA GLU A 117 -12.24 10.19 -9.72
C GLU A 117 -11.50 9.84 -8.42
N GLU A 118 -11.68 8.63 -7.90
CA GLU A 118 -11.01 8.16 -6.69
C GLU A 118 -9.47 8.18 -6.82
N ILE A 119 -8.95 7.80 -7.99
CA ILE A 119 -7.51 7.90 -8.29
C ILE A 119 -7.05 9.37 -8.30
N ARG A 120 -7.81 10.27 -8.94
CA ARG A 120 -7.51 11.70 -8.99
C ARG A 120 -7.49 12.31 -7.60
N ASP A 121 -8.51 12.03 -6.79
CA ASP A 121 -8.67 12.59 -5.44
C ASP A 121 -7.58 12.08 -4.47
N SER A 122 -7.03 10.89 -4.74
CA SER A 122 -5.92 10.29 -3.97
C SER A 122 -4.53 10.81 -4.36
N ARG A 123 -4.37 11.47 -5.52
CA ARG A 123 -3.06 11.91 -6.02
C ARG A 123 -2.22 12.75 -5.04
N PRO A 124 -2.79 13.70 -4.28
CA PRO A 124 -2.00 14.49 -3.34
C PRO A 124 -1.32 13.63 -2.27
N PHE A 125 -2.01 12.61 -1.75
CA PHE A 125 -1.48 11.68 -0.76
C PHE A 125 -0.39 10.78 -1.36
N LEU A 126 -0.64 10.23 -2.55
CA LEU A 126 0.35 9.41 -3.27
C LEU A 126 1.63 10.22 -3.55
N ALA A 127 1.50 11.43 -4.11
CA ALA A 127 2.63 12.30 -4.44
C ALA A 127 3.49 12.64 -3.21
N GLU A 128 2.86 12.81 -2.04
CA GLU A 128 3.56 13.09 -0.79
C GLU A 128 4.33 11.86 -0.31
N VAL A 129 3.71 10.69 -0.34
CA VAL A 129 4.30 9.44 0.16
C VAL A 129 5.46 8.96 -0.72
N VAL A 130 5.39 9.16 -2.04
CA VAL A 130 6.48 8.74 -2.95
C VAL A 130 7.64 9.73 -3.00
N ARG A 131 7.47 10.93 -2.45
CA ARG A 131 8.52 11.98 -2.51
C ARG A 131 9.79 11.53 -1.80
N GLY A 132 10.90 11.55 -2.53
CA GLY A 132 12.22 11.16 -2.02
C GLY A 132 12.40 9.65 -1.86
N ARG A 133 11.44 8.84 -2.31
CA ARG A 133 11.51 7.38 -2.29
C ARG A 133 11.49 6.82 -3.69
N ARG A 134 12.12 5.69 -3.88
CA ARG A 134 11.96 4.91 -5.09
C ARG A 134 10.63 4.14 -5.03
N ALA A 135 9.69 4.50 -5.89
CA ALA A 135 8.40 3.84 -5.98
C ALA A 135 8.48 2.57 -6.84
N ILE A 136 7.91 1.48 -6.32
CA ILE A 136 7.73 0.21 -7.04
C ILE A 136 6.23 -0.05 -7.17
N ALA A 137 5.75 -0.11 -8.40
CA ALA A 137 4.34 -0.30 -8.71
C ALA A 137 3.95 -1.78 -8.69
N ILE A 138 3.00 -2.15 -7.86
CA ILE A 138 2.45 -3.50 -7.77
C ILE A 138 1.11 -3.55 -8.51
N GLY A 139 1.13 -4.15 -9.69
CA GLY A 139 -0.01 -4.21 -10.59
C GLY A 139 -0.09 -3.03 -11.57
N ARG A 140 -0.96 -3.18 -12.58
CA ARG A 140 -1.03 -2.24 -13.70
C ARG A 140 -1.55 -0.86 -13.31
N LEU A 141 -2.57 -0.79 -12.46
CA LEU A 141 -3.13 0.49 -12.03
C LEU A 141 -2.09 1.35 -11.30
N ALA A 142 -1.31 0.75 -10.40
CA ALA A 142 -0.23 1.45 -9.72
C ALA A 142 0.85 1.91 -10.71
N ALA A 143 1.19 1.08 -11.71
CA ALA A 143 2.15 1.45 -12.75
C ALA A 143 1.68 2.63 -13.59
N GLU A 144 0.41 2.64 -13.99
CA GLU A 144 -0.21 3.77 -14.71
C GLU A 144 -0.23 5.05 -13.86
N ALA A 145 -0.60 4.93 -12.57
CA ALA A 145 -0.66 6.08 -11.66
C ALA A 145 0.70 6.72 -11.37
N LEU A 146 1.77 5.91 -11.36
CA LEU A 146 3.14 6.33 -11.07
C LEU A 146 3.96 6.63 -12.34
N GLY A 147 3.49 6.25 -13.53
CA GLY A 147 4.30 6.28 -14.76
C GLY A 147 5.53 5.37 -14.66
N ALA A 148 5.43 4.24 -13.97
CA ALA A 148 6.55 3.37 -13.62
C ALA A 148 6.36 1.93 -14.15
N PRO A 149 7.44 1.19 -14.41
CA PRO A 149 7.35 -0.23 -14.74
C PRO A 149 6.67 -1.01 -13.61
N TYR A 150 5.76 -1.93 -13.98
CA TYR A 150 5.00 -2.68 -12.99
C TYR A 150 5.69 -3.97 -12.56
N VAL A 151 5.43 -4.37 -11.31
CA VAL A 151 5.67 -5.72 -10.81
C VAL A 151 4.33 -6.46 -10.76
N ARG A 152 4.30 -7.72 -11.15
CA ARG A 152 3.08 -8.56 -11.15
C ARG A 152 2.45 -8.57 -9.75
N HIS A 153 1.14 -8.30 -9.68
CA HIS A 153 0.42 -8.42 -8.41
C HIS A 153 0.40 -9.88 -7.92
N PRO A 154 0.61 -10.16 -6.63
CA PRO A 154 0.75 -11.54 -6.12
C PRO A 154 -0.54 -12.38 -6.14
N SER A 155 -1.72 -11.77 -6.37
CA SER A 155 -2.98 -12.51 -6.46
C SER A 155 -3.05 -13.46 -7.65
N HIS A 156 -4.00 -14.41 -7.61
CA HIS A 156 -4.32 -15.31 -8.72
C HIS A 156 -3.06 -16.05 -9.24
N GLY A 157 -2.32 -16.71 -8.36
CA GLY A 157 -1.12 -17.46 -8.70
C GLY A 157 0.11 -16.62 -9.05
N GLY A 158 0.05 -15.30 -8.81
CA GLY A 158 1.13 -14.37 -9.15
C GLY A 158 2.28 -14.28 -8.13
N ALA A 159 2.31 -15.10 -7.09
CA ALA A 159 3.27 -14.99 -5.99
C ALA A 159 4.74 -15.09 -6.46
N GLN A 160 5.07 -16.08 -7.28
CA GLN A 160 6.44 -16.27 -7.81
C GLN A 160 6.82 -15.09 -8.73
N ALA A 161 5.94 -14.73 -9.66
CA ALA A 161 6.19 -13.61 -10.58
C ALA A 161 6.31 -12.25 -9.85
N PHE A 162 5.62 -12.08 -8.73
CA PHE A 162 5.78 -10.94 -7.83
C PHE A 162 7.19 -10.93 -7.21
N ALA A 163 7.60 -12.04 -6.60
CA ALA A 163 8.92 -12.16 -5.95
C ALA A 163 10.07 -11.91 -6.94
N ASP A 164 10.02 -12.54 -8.12
CA ASP A 164 11.04 -12.39 -9.17
C ASP A 164 11.05 -10.98 -9.75
N GLY A 165 9.87 -10.40 -9.96
CA GLY A 165 9.74 -9.02 -10.42
C GLY A 165 10.31 -8.02 -9.42
N LEU A 166 10.04 -8.20 -8.12
CA LEU A 166 10.57 -7.34 -7.08
C LEU A 166 12.11 -7.42 -7.00
N ARG A 167 12.67 -8.64 -6.95
CA ARG A 167 14.14 -8.84 -6.97
C ARG A 167 14.80 -8.17 -8.16
N ARG A 168 14.22 -8.31 -9.36
CA ARG A 168 14.73 -7.68 -10.58
C ARG A 168 14.74 -6.16 -10.46
N ARG A 169 13.65 -5.54 -9.97
CA ARG A 169 13.60 -4.09 -9.77
C ARG A 169 14.63 -3.58 -8.76
N LEU A 170 14.89 -4.36 -7.72
CA LEU A 170 15.93 -4.00 -6.73
C LEU A 170 17.33 -4.06 -7.36
N ALA A 171 17.63 -5.11 -8.12
CA ALA A 171 18.92 -5.28 -8.77
C ALA A 171 19.22 -4.20 -9.83
N GLU A 172 18.21 -3.76 -10.60
CA GLU A 172 18.35 -2.67 -11.59
C GLU A 172 18.80 -1.36 -10.94
N ALA A 173 18.43 -1.10 -9.70
CA ALA A 173 18.84 0.10 -8.97
C ALA A 173 20.28 0.02 -8.46
N ALA A 174 20.70 -1.16 -8.02
CA ALA A 174 22.09 -1.35 -7.55
C ALA A 174 23.11 -1.16 -8.67
N ASN A 175 22.71 -1.38 -9.94
CA ASN A 175 23.56 -1.22 -11.12
C ASN A 175 23.51 0.19 -11.75
N ALA A 176 22.62 1.07 -11.28
CA ALA A 176 22.44 2.42 -11.84
C ALA A 176 23.05 3.54 -10.97
N GLY A 177 23.61 3.20 -9.82
CA GLY A 177 24.31 4.11 -8.90
C GLY A 177 25.79 3.85 -8.83
#